data_63e4c2b55454c0224890e3e7491fe3ee
#
_entry.id   63e4c2b55454c0224890e3e7491fe3ee
#
_cell.length_a   1.000
_cell.length_b   1.000
_cell.length_c   1.000
_cell.angle_alpha   90.00
_cell.angle_beta   90.00
_cell.angle_gamma   90.00
#
_symmetry.space_group_name_H-M   'P 1'
#
loop_
_entity.id
_entity.type
_entity.pdbx_description
1 polymer ?
#
loop_
_entity_poly.entity_id
_entity_poly.type
_entity_poly.pdbx_seq_one_letter_code
_entity_poly.pdbx_strand_id
1 'polypeptide(L)'
;MTDLTRIAPVVSDSVPLGDSRFFRPPLPSSHVSRPRLCERLAEGLTGRLLLVSAPAGFGKSSLASEFCQALPEQWHSLWLGLSPRDSDPGRFLERLLAGLQQFYPGLGEDAQALLRMRQRHQPFAFEEWLDGLLDELTERLVPTAPLLLVL
;
A
#
# COMPACT_ATOMS: atom_id res chain seq x y z
N MET A 1 4.16 -29.40 -32.10
CA MET A 1 2.84 -28.81 -31.84
C MET A 1 2.62 -28.96 -30.34
N THR A 2 3.04 -27.99 -29.59
CA THR A 2 2.88 -27.99 -28.12
C THR A 2 2.12 -26.73 -27.76
N ASP A 3 0.90 -26.97 -27.30
CA ASP A 3 -0.11 -25.98 -26.96
C ASP A 3 0.31 -25.22 -25.69
N LEU A 4 0.65 -23.96 -25.84
CA LEU A 4 0.93 -23.05 -24.72
C LEU A 4 -0.40 -22.55 -24.19
N THR A 5 -1.02 -23.33 -23.31
CA THR A 5 -2.18 -22.92 -22.55
C THR A 5 -1.82 -21.70 -21.71
N ARG A 6 -2.31 -20.58 -22.16
CA ARG A 6 -2.25 -19.23 -21.58
C ARG A 6 -2.90 -19.27 -20.20
N ILE A 7 -2.11 -19.36 -19.14
CA ILE A 7 -2.60 -19.14 -17.78
C ILE A 7 -2.85 -17.65 -17.66
N ALA A 8 -4.12 -17.28 -17.68
CA ALA A 8 -4.53 -15.92 -17.35
C ALA A 8 -4.18 -15.64 -15.87
N PRO A 9 -3.66 -14.45 -15.54
CA PRO A 9 -3.47 -14.10 -14.15
C PRO A 9 -4.83 -14.08 -13.46
N VAL A 10 -4.96 -14.87 -12.40
CA VAL A 10 -6.10 -14.80 -11.49
C VAL A 10 -5.98 -13.48 -10.75
N VAL A 11 -6.54 -12.42 -11.33
CA VAL A 11 -6.85 -11.21 -10.60
C VAL A 11 -7.97 -11.61 -9.66
N SER A 12 -7.63 -11.79 -8.38
CA SER A 12 -8.64 -11.98 -7.34
C SER A 12 -9.41 -10.67 -7.18
N ASP A 13 -10.47 -10.51 -7.98
CA ASP A 13 -11.43 -9.39 -7.94
C ASP A 13 -12.41 -9.53 -6.76
N SER A 14 -11.91 -9.85 -5.58
CA SER A 14 -12.73 -9.83 -4.36
C SER A 14 -12.19 -8.86 -3.31
N VAL A 15 -11.99 -7.59 -3.73
CA VAL A 15 -11.96 -6.49 -2.78
C VAL A 15 -13.40 -6.25 -2.34
N PRO A 16 -13.74 -6.37 -1.04
CA PRO A 16 -15.05 -5.94 -0.57
C PRO A 16 -15.29 -4.50 -1.03
N LEU A 17 -16.46 -4.22 -1.61
CA LEU A 17 -16.93 -2.90 -2.07
C LEU A 17 -17.00 -1.88 -0.90
N GLY A 18 -15.87 -1.60 -0.21
CA GLY A 18 -15.87 -0.88 1.04
C GLY A 18 -15.05 0.40 1.07
N ASP A 19 -13.92 0.47 0.43
CA ASP A 19 -13.11 1.68 0.52
C ASP A 19 -12.30 1.94 -0.77
N SER A 20 -12.84 2.86 -1.59
CA SER A 20 -12.20 3.32 -2.84
C SER A 20 -10.78 3.88 -2.63
N ARG A 21 -10.37 4.06 -1.38
CA ARG A 21 -9.09 4.63 -0.98
C ARG A 21 -7.93 3.65 -1.02
N PHE A 22 -8.22 2.34 -1.08
CA PHE A 22 -7.21 1.29 -1.34
C PHE A 22 -7.04 1.00 -2.82
N PHE A 23 -7.80 1.71 -3.65
CA PHE A 23 -7.81 1.45 -5.08
C PHE A 23 -6.72 2.27 -5.78
N ARG A 24 -5.82 1.56 -6.45
CA ARG A 24 -4.84 2.20 -7.33
C ARG A 24 -5.57 2.84 -8.50
N PRO A 25 -5.37 4.15 -8.76
CA PRO A 25 -6.00 4.83 -9.89
C PRO A 25 -5.66 4.13 -11.21
N PRO A 26 -6.66 3.84 -12.07
CA PRO A 26 -6.38 3.31 -13.40
C PRO A 26 -5.63 4.33 -14.23
N LEU A 27 -4.79 3.87 -15.12
CA LEU A 27 -4.14 4.75 -16.08
C LEU A 27 -5.18 5.20 -17.13
N PRO A 28 -5.25 6.50 -17.43
CA PRO A 28 -6.15 6.99 -18.48
C PRO A 28 -5.71 6.45 -19.85
N SER A 29 -6.65 6.33 -20.79
CA SER A 29 -6.37 5.89 -22.16
C SER A 29 -5.35 6.79 -22.89
N SER A 30 -5.27 8.05 -22.50
CA SER A 30 -4.30 9.03 -23.01
C SER A 30 -2.99 9.06 -22.22
N HIS A 31 -2.73 8.04 -21.39
CA HIS A 31 -1.51 7.99 -20.59
C HIS A 31 -0.26 7.95 -21.48
N VAL A 32 0.67 8.83 -21.16
CA VAL A 32 2.01 8.83 -21.78
C VAL A 32 2.95 8.15 -20.81
N SER A 33 3.46 6.99 -21.20
CA SER A 33 4.42 6.22 -20.41
C SER A 33 5.71 7.02 -20.18
N ARG A 34 6.30 6.84 -18.98
CA ARG A 34 7.51 7.55 -18.55
C ARG A 34 8.59 6.55 -18.07
N PRO A 35 9.13 5.71 -18.98
CA PRO A 35 10.03 4.63 -18.62
C PRO A 35 11.23 5.10 -17.78
N ARG A 36 11.87 6.21 -18.18
CA ARG A 36 12.99 6.81 -17.45
C ARG A 36 12.67 7.16 -15.99
N LEU A 37 11.44 7.60 -15.70
CA LEU A 37 11.05 7.89 -14.32
C LEU A 37 10.74 6.61 -13.56
N CYS A 38 10.13 5.62 -14.21
CA CYS A 38 9.92 4.30 -13.62
C CYS A 38 11.25 3.60 -13.30
N GLU A 39 12.26 3.70 -14.16
CA GLU A 39 13.62 3.20 -13.91
C GLU A 39 14.24 3.86 -12.67
N ARG A 40 14.12 5.18 -12.54
CA ARG A 40 14.60 5.90 -11.35
C ARG A 40 13.87 5.50 -10.07
N LEU A 41 12.58 5.23 -10.15
CA LEU A 41 11.82 4.70 -9.00
C LEU A 41 12.28 3.28 -8.65
N ALA A 42 12.55 2.45 -9.65
CA ALA A 42 13.06 1.10 -9.45
C ALA A 42 14.44 1.08 -8.77
N GLU A 43 15.35 1.98 -9.16
CA GLU A 43 16.64 2.16 -8.48
C GLU A 43 16.46 2.51 -7.00
N GLY A 44 15.40 3.27 -6.67
CA GLY A 44 15.08 3.68 -5.30
C GLY A 44 14.41 2.62 -4.44
N LEU A 45 14.00 1.47 -4.99
CA LEU A 45 13.36 0.38 -4.22
C LEU A 45 14.29 -0.27 -3.19
N THR A 46 15.59 -0.08 -3.30
CA THR A 46 16.57 -0.49 -2.27
C THR A 46 16.55 0.44 -1.05
N GLY A 47 15.95 1.61 -1.18
CA GLY A 47 15.78 2.58 -0.10
C GLY A 47 14.51 2.33 0.71
N ARG A 48 14.37 3.07 1.82
CA ARG A 48 13.19 2.99 2.70
C ARG A 48 12.07 3.96 2.30
N LEU A 49 12.38 4.98 1.51
CA LEU A 49 11.44 6.03 1.13
C LEU A 49 11.72 6.48 -0.30
N LEU A 50 10.65 6.53 -1.10
CA LEU A 50 10.62 7.15 -2.42
C LEU A 50 9.71 8.38 -2.37
N LEU A 51 10.27 9.57 -2.62
CA LEU A 51 9.51 10.81 -2.64
C LEU A 51 9.31 11.30 -4.07
N VAL A 52 8.04 11.36 -4.52
CA VAL A 52 7.66 11.96 -5.80
C VAL A 52 7.02 13.32 -5.55
N SER A 53 7.76 14.39 -5.85
CA SER A 53 7.31 15.76 -5.66
C SER A 53 7.16 16.48 -7.00
N ALA A 54 6.00 17.05 -7.24
CA ALA A 54 5.70 17.89 -8.39
C ALA A 54 4.41 18.69 -8.14
N PRO A 55 4.13 19.78 -8.86
CA PRO A 55 2.86 20.51 -8.78
C PRO A 55 1.64 19.62 -9.08
N ALA A 56 0.45 20.10 -8.72
CA ALA A 56 -0.81 19.42 -9.09
C ALA A 56 -0.92 19.30 -10.62
N GLY A 57 -1.51 18.20 -11.10
CA GLY A 57 -1.67 17.96 -12.54
C GLY A 57 -0.46 17.38 -13.28
N PHE A 58 0.72 17.29 -12.66
CA PHE A 58 1.94 16.78 -13.30
C PHE A 58 2.01 15.23 -13.39
N GLY A 59 0.93 14.54 -13.08
CA GLY A 59 0.81 13.10 -13.28
C GLY A 59 1.57 12.26 -12.27
N LYS A 60 1.75 12.74 -11.02
CA LYS A 60 2.37 11.95 -9.94
C LYS A 60 1.66 10.62 -9.70
N SER A 61 0.35 10.66 -9.56
CA SER A 61 -0.46 9.44 -9.32
C SER A 61 -0.42 8.49 -10.52
N SER A 62 -0.41 9.03 -11.76
CA SER A 62 -0.28 8.21 -12.96
C SER A 62 1.10 7.54 -13.03
N LEU A 63 2.17 8.26 -12.68
CA LEU A 63 3.51 7.70 -12.60
C LEU A 63 3.60 6.60 -11.55
N ALA A 64 3.07 6.83 -10.35
CA ALA A 64 3.05 5.84 -9.30
C ALA A 64 2.22 4.60 -9.70
N SER A 65 1.08 4.82 -10.38
CA SER A 65 0.26 3.72 -10.88
C SER A 65 0.96 2.92 -11.98
N GLU A 66 1.62 3.58 -12.93
CA GLU A 66 2.45 2.95 -13.97
C GLU A 66 3.57 2.13 -13.34
N PHE A 67 4.27 2.71 -12.38
CA PHE A 67 5.36 2.03 -11.68
C PHE A 67 4.88 0.79 -10.92
N CYS A 68 3.77 0.89 -10.19
CA CYS A 68 3.19 -0.27 -9.49
C CYS A 68 2.74 -1.39 -10.45
N GLN A 69 2.35 -1.06 -11.68
CA GLN A 69 2.03 -2.07 -12.69
C GLN A 69 3.27 -2.81 -13.21
N ALA A 70 4.41 -2.14 -13.20
CA ALA A 70 5.67 -2.67 -13.69
C ALA A 70 6.50 -3.37 -12.60
N LEU A 71 6.02 -3.40 -11.35
CA LEU A 71 6.71 -4.11 -10.27
C LEU A 71 6.79 -5.61 -10.58
N PRO A 72 7.89 -6.27 -10.19
CA PRO A 72 8.00 -7.72 -10.27
C PRO A 72 6.89 -8.41 -9.47
N GLU A 73 6.44 -9.59 -9.90
CA GLU A 73 5.30 -10.33 -9.31
C GLU A 73 5.42 -10.61 -7.81
N GLN A 74 6.66 -10.75 -7.31
CA GLN A 74 6.91 -10.95 -5.89
C GLN A 74 6.64 -9.72 -5.02
N TRP A 75 6.50 -8.52 -5.61
CA TRP A 75 6.21 -7.30 -4.88
C TRP A 75 4.72 -7.13 -4.64
N HIS A 76 4.36 -6.84 -3.41
CA HIS A 76 3.03 -6.34 -3.09
C HIS A 76 3.01 -4.81 -3.15
N SER A 77 1.92 -4.23 -3.64
CA SER A 77 1.72 -2.78 -3.60
C SER A 77 0.41 -2.46 -2.89
N LEU A 78 0.52 -1.75 -1.75
CA LEU A 78 -0.62 -1.22 -1.03
C LEU A 78 -0.78 0.26 -1.36
N TRP A 79 -1.89 0.60 -2.00
CA TRP A 79 -2.26 2.00 -2.26
C TRP A 79 -3.16 2.52 -1.15
N LEU A 80 -2.80 3.64 -0.53
CA LEU A 80 -3.60 4.27 0.51
C LEU A 80 -3.83 5.75 0.19
N GLY A 81 -4.96 6.06 -0.45
CA GLY A 81 -5.36 7.44 -0.74
C GLY A 81 -5.66 8.22 0.54
N LEU A 82 -4.90 9.26 0.82
CA LEU A 82 -5.06 10.10 2.00
C LEU A 82 -6.11 11.19 1.81
N SER A 83 -6.79 11.53 2.88
CA SER A 83 -7.78 12.60 2.95
C SER A 83 -7.55 13.47 4.20
N PRO A 84 -8.14 14.68 4.31
CA PRO A 84 -8.04 15.48 5.52
C PRO A 84 -8.51 14.77 6.80
N ARG A 85 -9.36 13.74 6.68
CA ARG A 85 -9.83 12.95 7.84
C ARG A 85 -8.74 12.05 8.41
N ASP A 86 -7.72 11.73 7.61
CA ASP A 86 -6.58 10.90 8.00
C ASP A 86 -5.52 11.70 8.78
N SER A 87 -5.78 12.99 9.04
CA SER A 87 -5.02 13.79 10.02
C SER A 87 -5.25 13.32 11.46
N ASP A 88 -6.30 12.55 11.74
CA ASP A 88 -6.44 11.83 13.00
C ASP A 88 -5.55 10.58 12.99
N PRO A 89 -4.55 10.48 13.87
CA PRO A 89 -3.61 9.36 13.85
C PRO A 89 -4.28 8.00 14.00
N GLY A 90 -5.30 7.90 14.85
CA GLY A 90 -6.02 6.64 15.06
C GLY A 90 -6.72 6.17 13.79
N ARG A 91 -7.37 7.07 13.06
CA ARG A 91 -8.01 6.75 11.79
C ARG A 91 -7.02 6.36 10.71
N PHE A 92 -5.90 7.06 10.65
CA PHE A 92 -4.83 6.70 9.73
C PHE A 92 -4.33 5.27 9.99
N LEU A 93 -4.08 4.95 11.27
CA LEU A 93 -3.60 3.64 11.68
C LEU A 93 -4.62 2.52 11.42
N GLU A 94 -5.90 2.75 11.74
CA GLU A 94 -6.97 1.78 11.43
C GLU A 94 -7.00 1.45 9.93
N ARG A 95 -6.84 2.46 9.09
CA ARG A 95 -6.82 2.29 7.64
C ARG A 95 -5.57 1.60 7.14
N LEU A 96 -4.41 2.03 7.63
CA LEU A 96 -3.15 1.38 7.30
C LEU A 96 -3.20 -0.10 7.64
N LEU A 97 -3.65 -0.44 8.85
CA LEU A 97 -3.81 -1.81 9.31
C LEU A 97 -4.79 -2.60 8.43
N ALA A 98 -5.95 -2.04 8.11
CA ALA A 98 -6.92 -2.67 7.23
C ALA A 98 -6.36 -2.94 5.82
N GLY A 99 -5.51 -2.05 5.31
CA GLY A 99 -4.78 -2.26 4.06
C GLY A 99 -3.75 -3.37 4.15
N LEU A 100 -2.96 -3.39 5.21
CA LEU A 100 -1.92 -4.41 5.43
C LEU A 100 -2.53 -5.81 5.63
N GLN A 101 -3.68 -5.90 6.29
CA GLN A 101 -4.39 -7.16 6.51
C GLN A 101 -4.85 -7.85 5.22
N GLN A 102 -4.91 -7.12 4.09
CA GLN A 102 -5.19 -7.74 2.78
C GLN A 102 -4.05 -8.67 2.34
N PHE A 103 -2.82 -8.39 2.76
CA PHE A 103 -1.63 -9.19 2.45
C PHE A 103 -1.20 -10.09 3.60
N TYR A 104 -1.47 -9.65 4.83
CA TYR A 104 -1.08 -10.33 6.07
C TYR A 104 -2.30 -10.53 6.97
N PRO A 105 -3.15 -11.54 6.70
CA PRO A 105 -4.32 -11.81 7.53
C PRO A 105 -3.96 -12.02 9.00
N GLY A 106 -4.72 -11.39 9.90
CA GLY A 106 -4.49 -11.46 11.34
C GLY A 106 -3.35 -10.55 11.84
N LEU A 107 -2.74 -9.72 10.95
CA LEU A 107 -1.76 -8.74 11.40
C LEU A 107 -2.43 -7.70 12.31
N GLY A 108 -1.79 -7.40 13.43
CA GLY A 108 -2.19 -6.33 14.32
C GLY A 108 -3.55 -6.56 15.00
N GLU A 109 -3.98 -7.79 15.23
CA GLU A 109 -5.22 -8.07 15.95
C GLU A 109 -5.23 -7.46 17.34
N ASP A 110 -4.12 -7.57 18.07
CA ASP A 110 -3.94 -6.93 19.39
C ASP A 110 -3.92 -5.41 19.28
N ALA A 111 -3.21 -4.87 18.29
CA ALA A 111 -3.17 -3.44 18.01
C ALA A 111 -4.57 -2.90 17.65
N GLN A 112 -5.36 -3.65 16.89
CA GLN A 112 -6.72 -3.30 16.55
C GLN A 112 -7.64 -3.33 17.78
N ALA A 113 -7.45 -4.28 18.69
CA ALA A 113 -8.19 -4.34 19.95
C ALA A 113 -7.89 -3.09 20.81
N LEU A 114 -6.64 -2.67 20.90
CA LEU A 114 -6.25 -1.43 21.60
C LEU A 114 -6.86 -0.18 20.96
N LEU A 115 -6.90 -0.09 19.63
CA LEU A 115 -7.56 1.01 18.92
C LEU A 115 -9.06 1.08 19.21
N ARG A 116 -9.74 -0.08 19.29
CA ARG A 116 -11.17 -0.16 19.61
C ARG A 116 -11.46 0.19 21.06
N MET A 117 -10.57 -0.16 21.99
CA MET A 117 -10.65 0.17 23.42
C MET A 117 -10.35 1.64 23.69
N ARG A 118 -9.90 2.41 22.72
CA ARG A 118 -9.66 3.84 22.80
C ARG A 118 -10.92 4.58 23.20
N GLN A 119 -11.22 4.56 24.49
CA GLN A 119 -12.26 5.39 25.06
C GLN A 119 -11.76 6.83 25.17
N ARG A 120 -12.64 7.76 24.89
CA ARG A 120 -12.51 9.18 24.56
C ARG A 120 -11.65 10.06 25.46
N HIS A 121 -10.87 9.53 26.42
CA HIS A 121 -10.21 10.31 27.46
C HIS A 121 -8.77 9.88 27.81
N GLN A 122 -8.19 8.89 27.13
CA GLN A 122 -6.77 8.54 27.35
C GLN A 122 -5.92 8.96 26.16
N PRO A 123 -4.74 9.57 26.41
CA PRO A 123 -3.78 9.82 25.34
C PRO A 123 -3.42 8.48 24.69
N PHE A 124 -3.56 8.41 23.38
CA PHE A 124 -3.20 7.24 22.61
C PHE A 124 -1.67 7.15 22.52
N ALA A 125 -1.10 6.07 23.01
CA ALA A 125 0.32 5.78 22.91
C ALA A 125 0.63 5.33 21.45
N PHE A 126 0.68 6.29 20.54
CA PHE A 126 0.87 6.09 19.12
C PHE A 126 2.19 5.35 18.84
N GLU A 127 3.25 5.73 19.54
CA GLU A 127 4.59 5.17 19.36
C GLU A 127 4.61 3.69 19.77
N GLU A 128 4.09 3.35 20.93
CA GLU A 128 4.03 1.96 21.42
C GLU A 128 3.19 1.06 20.49
N TRP A 129 2.09 1.61 19.98
CA TRP A 129 1.24 0.89 19.05
C TRP A 129 1.96 0.64 17.71
N LEU A 130 2.66 1.67 17.20
CA LEU A 130 3.40 1.58 15.95
C LEU A 130 4.58 0.63 16.08
N ASP A 131 5.31 0.68 17.17
CA ASP A 131 6.44 -0.22 17.44
C ASP A 131 5.98 -1.68 17.47
N GLY A 132 4.91 -1.99 18.20
CA GLY A 132 4.33 -3.34 18.23
C GLY A 132 3.88 -3.83 16.85
N LEU A 133 3.27 -2.97 16.04
CA LEU A 133 2.90 -3.32 14.67
C LEU A 133 4.11 -3.53 13.76
N LEU A 134 5.16 -2.72 13.92
CA LEU A 134 6.40 -2.85 13.13
C LEU A 134 7.16 -4.13 13.49
N ASP A 135 7.19 -4.51 14.76
CA ASP A 135 7.78 -5.76 15.23
C ASP A 135 7.04 -6.96 14.60
N GLU A 136 5.71 -6.97 14.70
CA GLU A 136 4.88 -8.03 14.10
C GLU A 136 5.02 -8.08 12.57
N LEU A 137 5.07 -6.92 11.90
CA LEU A 137 5.34 -6.84 10.47
C LEU A 137 6.71 -7.41 10.12
N THR A 138 7.73 -7.10 10.92
CA THR A 138 9.10 -7.56 10.67
C THR A 138 9.20 -9.08 10.78
N GLU A 139 8.47 -9.69 11.71
CA GLU A 139 8.39 -11.14 11.84
C GLU A 139 7.65 -11.82 10.69
N ARG A 140 6.62 -11.15 10.14
CA ARG A 140 5.77 -11.69 9.07
C ARG A 140 6.26 -11.34 7.66
N LEU A 141 7.00 -10.24 7.50
CA LEU A 141 7.60 -9.86 6.23
C LEU A 141 8.63 -10.88 5.80
N VAL A 142 8.21 -11.79 4.94
CA VAL A 142 9.14 -12.72 4.32
C VAL A 142 10.00 -11.92 3.32
N PRO A 143 11.34 -12.05 3.35
CA PRO A 143 12.23 -11.33 2.42
C PRO A 143 11.90 -11.54 0.93
N THR A 144 11.12 -12.59 0.63
CA THR A 144 10.73 -12.98 -0.73
C THR A 144 9.51 -12.21 -1.28
N ALA A 145 8.80 -11.45 -0.44
CA ALA A 145 7.59 -10.70 -0.84
C ALA A 145 7.61 -9.27 -0.26
N PRO A 146 8.46 -8.39 -0.81
CA PRO A 146 8.55 -7.01 -0.33
C PRO A 146 7.25 -6.24 -0.60
N LEU A 147 6.90 -5.32 0.30
CA LEU A 147 5.72 -4.48 0.23
C LEU A 147 6.09 -3.03 -0.09
N LEU A 148 5.47 -2.47 -1.12
CA LEU A 148 5.50 -1.05 -1.43
C LEU A 148 4.20 -0.38 -0.96
N LEU A 149 4.30 0.50 0.05
CA LEU A 149 3.20 1.35 0.48
C LEU A 149 3.22 2.66 -0.31
N VAL A 150 2.12 2.98 -0.99
CA VAL A 150 1.92 4.22 -1.74
C VAL A 150 0.89 5.10 -1.02
N LEU A 151 1.29 6.33 -0.66
CA LEU A 151 0.46 7.30 0.07
C LEU A 151 0.10 8.51 -0.81
#